data_b07424325e0afc726fea93af1d586e02
#
_entry.id   b07424325e0afc726fea93af1d586e02
#
_cell.length_a   1.000
_cell.length_b   1.000
_cell.length_c   1.000
_cell.angle_alpha   90.00
_cell.angle_beta   90.00
_cell.angle_gamma   90.00
#
_symmetry.space_group_name_H-M   'P 1'
#
loop_
_entity.id
_entity.type
_entity.pdbx_description
1 polymer ?
#
loop_
_entity_poly.entity_id
_entity_poly.type
_entity_poly.pdbx_seq_one_letter_code
_entity_poly.pdbx_strand_id
1 'polypeptide(L)'
;MFIGHFAPAFVAAAAYSRGPKLGTYFVAAQLVDWAFFSLAMIGVEKMRIDPDASTMVPFDLYYMPFTHSVAGTAVWAIAFGAAIAIWHRDIMAGLLTALVVGSHWVLDWITHIPDLTIAGSPPLMGLGLWNSPEFAMPLEIGITLAAFLFYTRRSRGPAAQPLILISVLLAFQLINWFAPHPVEAGFMLYAQALFAFLVVTLLAVWTGENRFFMQRGGLAATSV
;
A
#
# COMPACT_ATOMS: atom_id res chain seq x y z
N MET A 1 -4.66 0.20 7.53
CA MET A 1 -3.25 0.66 7.78
C MET A 1 -2.92 1.73 6.75
N PHE A 2 -1.89 2.59 6.90
CA PHE A 2 -1.56 3.55 5.83
C PHE A 2 -0.18 3.27 5.22
N ILE A 3 0.91 3.78 5.82
CA ILE A 3 2.24 3.58 5.21
C ILE A 3 2.73 2.13 5.26
N GLY A 4 2.18 1.33 6.16
CA GLY A 4 2.48 -0.11 6.25
C GLY A 4 2.17 -0.87 4.97
N HIS A 5 1.15 -0.45 4.19
CA HIS A 5 0.83 -1.05 2.89
C HIS A 5 1.96 -0.96 1.87
N PHE A 6 2.85 0.02 1.99
CA PHE A 6 4.00 0.15 1.10
C PHE A 6 5.16 -0.79 1.43
N ALA A 7 5.15 -1.46 2.59
CA ALA A 7 6.20 -2.40 2.96
C ALA A 7 6.35 -3.56 1.95
N PRO A 8 5.28 -4.27 1.53
CA PRO A 8 5.36 -5.29 0.48
C PRO A 8 5.89 -4.75 -0.86
N ALA A 9 5.59 -3.48 -1.20
CA ALA A 9 6.09 -2.84 -2.42
C ALA A 9 7.61 -2.70 -2.42
N PHE A 10 8.20 -2.23 -1.31
CA PHE A 10 9.65 -2.16 -1.16
C PHE A 10 10.30 -3.56 -1.25
N VAL A 11 9.68 -4.55 -0.60
CA VAL A 11 10.19 -5.93 -0.62
C VAL A 11 10.13 -6.53 -2.01
N ALA A 12 9.00 -6.41 -2.72
CA ALA A 12 8.83 -6.95 -4.06
C ALA A 12 9.81 -6.34 -5.06
N ALA A 13 9.96 -5.01 -5.05
CA ALA A 13 10.93 -4.30 -5.90
C ALA A 13 12.37 -4.74 -5.63
N ALA A 14 12.73 -5.01 -4.37
CA ALA A 14 14.07 -5.46 -4.01
C ALA A 14 14.32 -6.95 -4.25
N ALA A 15 13.27 -7.77 -4.20
CA ALA A 15 13.38 -9.22 -4.37
C ALA A 15 13.51 -9.64 -5.84
N TYR A 16 12.90 -8.89 -6.75
CA TYR A 16 12.86 -9.25 -8.17
C TYR A 16 13.28 -8.09 -9.07
N SER A 17 14.57 -8.02 -9.37
CA SER A 17 15.20 -6.93 -10.13
C SER A 17 14.78 -6.83 -11.61
N ARG A 18 14.17 -7.88 -12.17
CA ARG A 18 13.60 -7.89 -13.54
C ARG A 18 12.15 -7.40 -13.58
N GLY A 19 11.51 -7.29 -12.42
CA GLY A 19 10.12 -6.86 -12.30
C GLY A 19 9.93 -5.36 -12.51
N PRO A 20 8.70 -4.90 -12.28
CA PRO A 20 8.38 -3.48 -12.30
C PRO A 20 9.24 -2.67 -11.34
N LYS A 21 9.41 -1.39 -11.64
CA LYS A 21 10.08 -0.45 -10.74
C LYS A 21 9.20 -0.12 -9.53
N LEU A 22 9.80 0.49 -8.52
CA LEU A 22 9.17 0.76 -7.23
C LEU A 22 7.81 1.46 -7.36
N GLY A 23 7.67 2.43 -8.26
CA GLY A 23 6.41 3.15 -8.46
C GLY A 23 5.22 2.25 -8.81
N THR A 24 5.41 1.25 -9.67
CA THR A 24 4.35 0.28 -10.01
C THR A 24 3.92 -0.54 -8.80
N TYR A 25 4.87 -0.96 -7.96
CA TYR A 25 4.53 -1.67 -6.73
C TYR A 25 3.87 -0.76 -5.68
N PHE A 26 4.15 0.56 -5.69
CA PHE A 26 3.44 1.52 -4.86
C PHE A 26 1.99 1.67 -5.29
N VAL A 27 1.73 1.73 -6.60
CA VAL A 27 0.35 1.64 -7.11
C VAL A 27 -0.31 0.34 -6.68
N ALA A 28 0.37 -0.80 -6.81
CA ALA A 28 -0.16 -2.12 -6.41
C ALA A 28 -0.52 -2.17 -4.93
N ALA A 29 0.38 -1.67 -4.07
CA ALA A 29 0.20 -1.69 -2.61
C ALA A 29 -1.03 -0.91 -2.16
N GLN A 30 -1.35 0.18 -2.85
CA GLN A 30 -2.43 1.09 -2.49
C GLN A 30 -3.64 0.99 -3.43
N LEU A 31 -3.65 0.03 -4.37
CA LEU A 31 -4.67 -0.08 -5.41
C LEU A 31 -6.09 -0.22 -4.84
N VAL A 32 -6.22 -0.98 -3.76
CA VAL A 32 -7.48 -1.21 -3.05
C VAL A 32 -8.03 0.10 -2.51
N ASP A 33 -7.21 0.92 -1.88
CA ASP A 33 -7.59 2.23 -1.37
C ASP A 33 -7.82 3.27 -2.47
N TRP A 34 -7.02 3.25 -3.56
CA TRP A 34 -7.29 4.06 -4.73
C TRP A 34 -8.70 3.80 -5.25
N ALA A 35 -9.07 2.52 -5.36
CA ALA A 35 -10.40 2.11 -5.80
C ALA A 35 -11.47 2.51 -4.75
N PHE A 36 -11.24 2.25 -3.46
CA PHE A 36 -12.18 2.57 -2.39
C PHE A 36 -12.54 4.06 -2.37
N PHE A 37 -11.57 4.96 -2.26
CA PHE A 37 -11.87 6.38 -2.21
C PHE A 37 -12.50 6.91 -3.51
N SER A 38 -12.14 6.34 -4.67
CA SER A 38 -12.79 6.68 -5.94
C SER A 38 -14.25 6.20 -5.97
N LEU A 39 -14.54 5.00 -5.52
CA LEU A 39 -15.90 4.46 -5.42
C LEU A 39 -16.73 5.18 -4.36
N ALA A 40 -16.10 5.59 -3.26
CA ALA A 40 -16.75 6.38 -2.22
C ALA A 40 -17.14 7.79 -2.71
N MET A 41 -16.29 8.44 -3.53
CA MET A 41 -16.62 9.72 -4.16
C MET A 41 -17.89 9.69 -4.98
N ILE A 42 -18.17 8.57 -5.64
CA ILE A 42 -19.38 8.39 -6.48
C ILE A 42 -20.51 7.65 -5.74
N GLY A 43 -20.35 7.40 -4.44
CA GLY A 43 -21.37 6.83 -3.57
C GLY A 43 -21.59 5.31 -3.72
N VAL A 44 -20.69 4.60 -4.42
CA VAL A 44 -20.77 3.14 -4.60
C VAL A 44 -20.30 2.41 -3.35
N GLU A 45 -19.18 2.79 -2.76
CA GLU A 45 -18.74 2.34 -1.44
C GLU A 45 -18.96 3.46 -0.42
N LYS A 46 -19.00 3.12 0.86
CA LYS A 46 -19.44 4.07 1.89
C LYS A 46 -18.65 3.91 3.17
N MET A 47 -18.32 5.06 3.74
CA MET A 47 -17.78 5.20 5.08
C MET A 47 -18.43 6.37 5.80
N ARG A 48 -18.26 6.43 7.11
CA ARG A 48 -18.62 7.59 7.93
C ARG A 48 -17.53 7.85 8.97
N ILE A 49 -17.54 9.05 9.50
CA ILE A 49 -16.71 9.38 10.66
C ILE A 49 -17.52 9.05 11.91
N ASP A 50 -16.99 8.15 12.72
CA ASP A 50 -17.54 7.72 13.99
C ASP A 50 -16.40 7.75 15.02
N PRO A 51 -16.41 8.72 15.95
CA PRO A 51 -15.36 8.83 16.97
C PRO A 51 -15.21 7.58 17.85
N ASP A 52 -16.24 6.75 17.94
CA ASP A 52 -16.27 5.54 18.75
C ASP A 52 -15.90 4.27 17.94
N ALA A 53 -15.61 4.39 16.65
CA ALA A 53 -15.29 3.25 15.81
C ALA A 53 -14.02 2.51 16.27
N SER A 54 -12.96 3.25 16.59
CA SER A 54 -11.75 2.69 17.20
C SER A 54 -10.98 3.75 17.97
N THR A 55 -10.04 3.31 18.82
CA THR A 55 -9.20 4.21 19.62
C THR A 55 -8.28 5.10 18.76
N MET A 56 -7.85 4.61 17.61
CA MET A 56 -6.80 5.25 16.81
C MET A 56 -7.33 6.04 15.61
N VAL A 57 -8.39 5.56 14.96
CA VAL A 57 -8.97 6.18 13.78
C VAL A 57 -10.50 6.16 13.85
N PRO A 58 -11.18 7.29 13.56
CA PRO A 58 -12.63 7.41 13.66
C PRO A 58 -13.34 6.96 12.36
N PHE A 59 -12.82 5.93 11.68
CA PHE A 59 -13.36 5.49 10.39
C PHE A 59 -14.24 4.24 10.59
N ASP A 60 -15.53 4.38 10.33
CA ASP A 60 -16.46 3.27 10.16
C ASP A 60 -16.69 3.02 8.66
N LEU A 61 -16.03 1.99 8.14
CA LEU A 61 -16.08 1.59 6.74
C LEU A 61 -17.19 0.56 6.53
N TYR A 62 -18.43 0.95 6.76
CA TYR A 62 -19.58 0.05 6.88
C TYR A 62 -20.01 -0.61 5.57
N TYR A 63 -19.54 -0.13 4.40
CA TYR A 63 -19.91 -0.73 3.11
C TYR A 63 -18.78 -0.60 2.07
N MET A 64 -17.98 -1.65 1.93
CA MET A 64 -16.82 -1.71 1.04
C MET A 64 -16.65 -3.10 0.37
N PRO A 65 -17.71 -3.64 -0.29
CA PRO A 65 -17.70 -5.02 -0.80
C PRO A 65 -16.80 -5.21 -2.02
N PHE A 66 -16.53 -4.16 -2.80
CA PHE A 66 -15.79 -4.24 -4.06
C PHE A 66 -14.29 -4.07 -3.89
N THR A 67 -13.86 -3.48 -2.78
CA THR A 67 -12.45 -3.22 -2.51
C THR A 67 -11.92 -4.03 -1.33
N HIS A 68 -12.50 -3.88 -0.13
CA HIS A 68 -11.99 -4.45 1.11
C HIS A 68 -12.62 -5.81 1.51
N SER A 69 -13.32 -6.48 0.57
CA SER A 69 -13.60 -7.89 0.73
C SER A 69 -12.46 -8.76 0.17
N VAL A 70 -12.32 -10.00 0.67
CA VAL A 70 -11.36 -10.97 0.09
C VAL A 70 -11.59 -11.12 -1.41
N ALA A 71 -12.87 -11.29 -1.82
CA ALA A 71 -13.24 -11.46 -3.23
C ALA A 71 -12.91 -10.20 -4.05
N GLY A 72 -13.24 -9.01 -3.57
CA GLY A 72 -12.95 -7.75 -4.23
C GLY A 72 -11.45 -7.52 -4.40
N THR A 73 -10.69 -7.65 -3.30
CA THR A 73 -9.23 -7.54 -3.35
C THR A 73 -8.60 -8.57 -4.29
N ALA A 74 -9.12 -9.82 -4.32
CA ALA A 74 -8.63 -10.85 -5.23
C ALA A 74 -8.86 -10.47 -6.70
N VAL A 75 -10.01 -9.88 -7.04
CA VAL A 75 -10.28 -9.38 -8.40
C VAL A 75 -9.29 -8.29 -8.78
N TRP A 76 -9.04 -7.32 -7.92
CA TRP A 76 -8.05 -6.26 -8.15
C TRP A 76 -6.64 -6.84 -8.31
N ALA A 77 -6.26 -7.78 -7.45
CA ALA A 77 -4.95 -8.43 -7.48
C ALA A 77 -4.73 -9.21 -8.80
N ILE A 78 -5.71 -10.01 -9.21
CA ILE A 78 -5.64 -10.79 -10.45
C ILE A 78 -5.62 -9.86 -11.66
N ALA A 79 -6.50 -8.87 -11.72
CA ALA A 79 -6.59 -7.94 -12.86
C ALA A 79 -5.30 -7.14 -13.03
N PHE A 80 -4.80 -6.53 -11.96
CA PHE A 80 -3.58 -5.72 -12.04
C PHE A 80 -2.33 -6.59 -12.24
N GLY A 81 -2.25 -7.74 -11.57
CA GLY A 81 -1.17 -8.71 -11.79
C GLY A 81 -1.11 -9.23 -13.23
N ALA A 82 -2.27 -9.57 -13.82
CA ALA A 82 -2.36 -10.00 -15.21
C ALA A 82 -1.94 -8.88 -16.18
N ALA A 83 -2.39 -7.65 -15.95
CA ALA A 83 -1.98 -6.49 -16.74
C ALA A 83 -0.45 -6.30 -16.72
N ILE A 84 0.18 -6.41 -15.55
CA ILE A 84 1.63 -6.31 -15.40
C ILE A 84 2.35 -7.50 -16.05
N ALA A 85 1.84 -8.73 -15.91
CA ALA A 85 2.41 -9.91 -16.56
C ALA A 85 2.43 -9.76 -18.08
N ILE A 86 1.35 -9.25 -18.66
CA ILE A 86 1.23 -9.00 -20.09
C ILE A 86 2.18 -7.86 -20.53
N TRP A 87 2.17 -6.75 -19.81
CA TRP A 87 3.00 -5.57 -20.12
C TRP A 87 4.49 -5.90 -20.10
N HIS A 88 4.95 -6.56 -19.05
CA HIS A 88 6.36 -6.94 -18.89
C HIS A 88 6.73 -8.25 -19.61
N ARG A 89 5.75 -9.00 -20.14
CA ARG A 89 5.93 -10.35 -20.67
C ARG A 89 6.61 -11.28 -19.66
N ASP A 90 6.26 -11.16 -18.42
CA ASP A 90 6.89 -11.84 -17.29
C ASP A 90 5.83 -12.21 -16.24
N ILE A 91 5.55 -13.51 -16.13
CA ILE A 91 4.57 -14.06 -15.19
C ILE A 91 4.98 -13.79 -13.74
N MET A 92 6.29 -13.85 -13.42
CA MET A 92 6.77 -13.60 -12.07
C MET A 92 6.53 -12.14 -11.65
N ALA A 93 6.74 -11.18 -12.57
CA ALA A 93 6.40 -9.78 -12.35
C ALA A 93 4.92 -9.60 -12.03
N GLY A 94 4.04 -10.28 -12.78
CA GLY A 94 2.59 -10.28 -12.53
C GLY A 94 2.21 -10.90 -11.18
N LEU A 95 2.76 -12.08 -10.86
CA LEU A 95 2.49 -12.77 -9.59
C LEU A 95 2.92 -11.94 -8.38
N LEU A 96 4.12 -11.35 -8.41
CA LEU A 96 4.60 -10.49 -7.33
C LEU A 96 3.72 -9.24 -7.18
N THR A 97 3.28 -8.65 -8.30
CA THR A 97 2.36 -7.51 -8.27
C THR A 97 1.00 -7.90 -7.67
N ALA A 98 0.45 -9.05 -8.06
CA ALA A 98 -0.79 -9.58 -7.47
C ALA A 98 -0.65 -9.84 -5.97
N LEU A 99 0.48 -10.39 -5.52
CA LEU A 99 0.77 -10.60 -4.10
C LEU A 99 0.86 -9.27 -3.33
N VAL A 100 1.45 -8.23 -3.93
CA VAL A 100 1.50 -6.90 -3.32
C VAL A 100 0.09 -6.32 -3.17
N VAL A 101 -0.77 -6.43 -4.20
CA VAL A 101 -2.18 -6.01 -4.07
C VAL A 101 -2.89 -6.83 -2.98
N GLY A 102 -2.77 -8.15 -3.01
CA GLY A 102 -3.42 -9.03 -2.03
C GLY A 102 -2.95 -8.82 -0.59
N SER A 103 -1.70 -8.40 -0.39
CA SER A 103 -1.16 -8.09 0.95
C SER A 103 -1.88 -6.93 1.63
N HIS A 104 -2.53 -6.05 0.86
CA HIS A 104 -3.34 -4.96 1.40
C HIS A 104 -4.41 -5.49 2.36
N TRP A 105 -5.24 -6.43 1.88
CA TRP A 105 -6.29 -7.01 2.71
C TRP A 105 -5.76 -7.72 3.97
N VAL A 106 -4.61 -8.38 3.86
CA VAL A 106 -4.01 -9.07 5.01
C VAL A 106 -3.55 -8.07 6.08
N LEU A 107 -2.95 -6.96 5.66
CA LEU A 107 -2.50 -5.91 6.57
C LEU A 107 -3.69 -5.19 7.22
N ASP A 108 -4.77 -4.97 6.47
CA ASP A 108 -6.00 -4.42 7.01
C ASP A 108 -6.70 -5.38 7.96
N TRP A 109 -6.72 -6.67 7.67
CA TRP A 109 -7.27 -7.66 8.59
C TRP A 109 -6.59 -7.63 9.97
N ILE A 110 -5.30 -7.33 10.01
CA ILE A 110 -4.56 -7.14 11.29
C ILE A 110 -5.00 -5.86 12.00
N THR A 111 -5.20 -4.77 11.27
CA THR A 111 -5.38 -3.43 11.87
C THR A 111 -6.81 -3.01 12.07
N HIS A 112 -7.70 -3.35 11.13
CA HIS A 112 -9.10 -2.97 11.19
C HIS A 112 -9.85 -3.60 12.35
N ILE A 113 -10.84 -2.88 12.85
CA ILE A 113 -11.94 -3.46 13.61
C ILE A 113 -12.67 -4.50 12.74
N PRO A 114 -13.56 -5.34 13.30
CA PRO A 114 -14.32 -6.29 12.48
C PRO A 114 -15.32 -5.60 11.52
N ASP A 115 -14.80 -5.11 10.39
CA ASP A 115 -15.54 -4.45 9.31
C ASP A 115 -15.26 -5.06 7.93
N LEU A 116 -14.20 -5.87 7.80
CA LEU A 116 -13.85 -6.57 6.56
C LEU A 116 -14.73 -7.78 6.32
N THR A 117 -14.94 -8.15 5.04
CA THR A 117 -15.78 -9.27 4.65
C THR A 117 -15.07 -10.26 3.73
N ILE A 118 -15.67 -11.45 3.55
CA ILE A 118 -15.22 -12.39 2.51
C ILE A 118 -15.70 -11.95 1.14
N ALA A 119 -16.98 -11.58 1.01
CA ALA A 119 -17.61 -11.24 -0.26
C ALA A 119 -18.68 -10.13 -0.14
N GLY A 120 -18.45 -9.16 0.72
CA GLY A 120 -19.35 -8.01 0.90
C GLY A 120 -20.51 -8.22 1.87
N SER A 121 -20.55 -9.36 2.56
CA SER A 121 -21.57 -9.69 3.58
C SER A 121 -20.92 -10.40 4.77
N PRO A 122 -21.58 -10.42 5.95
CA PRO A 122 -21.07 -11.12 7.13
C PRO A 122 -20.67 -12.57 6.85
N PRO A 123 -19.69 -13.14 7.60
CA PRO A 123 -19.14 -12.58 8.85
C PRO A 123 -18.19 -11.40 8.63
N LEU A 124 -18.18 -10.46 9.59
CA LEU A 124 -17.23 -9.36 9.64
C LEU A 124 -15.93 -9.82 10.30
N MET A 125 -14.80 -9.41 9.75
CA MET A 125 -13.46 -9.83 10.18
C MET A 125 -12.55 -8.62 10.40
N GLY A 126 -11.59 -8.78 11.31
CA GLY A 126 -10.58 -7.80 11.68
C GLY A 126 -10.05 -8.13 13.06
N LEU A 127 -8.74 -7.99 13.28
CA LEU A 127 -8.13 -8.24 14.59
C LEU A 127 -8.17 -7.02 15.52
N GLY A 128 -8.57 -5.86 15.00
CA GLY A 128 -8.83 -4.66 15.80
C GLY A 128 -7.58 -3.99 16.37
N LEU A 129 -6.43 -4.09 15.72
CA LEU A 129 -5.18 -3.51 16.24
C LEU A 129 -5.27 -1.97 16.36
N TRP A 130 -6.17 -1.31 15.64
CA TRP A 130 -6.48 0.12 15.82
C TRP A 130 -7.00 0.48 17.22
N ASN A 131 -7.43 -0.51 18.00
CA ASN A 131 -7.79 -0.30 19.40
C ASN A 131 -6.59 -0.33 20.37
N SER A 132 -5.38 -0.61 19.84
CA SER A 132 -4.13 -0.68 20.62
C SER A 132 -3.02 0.13 19.94
N PRO A 133 -3.09 1.48 20.00
CA PRO A 133 -2.13 2.37 19.34
C PRO A 133 -0.67 2.07 19.72
N GLU A 134 -0.43 1.63 20.97
CA GLU A 134 0.88 1.27 21.50
C GLU A 134 1.52 0.08 20.77
N PHE A 135 0.74 -0.75 20.05
CA PHE A 135 1.22 -1.83 19.20
C PHE A 135 1.09 -1.48 17.72
N ALA A 136 -0.01 -0.84 17.30
CA ALA A 136 -0.29 -0.50 15.92
C ALA A 136 0.75 0.45 15.34
N MET A 137 1.07 1.54 16.06
CA MET A 137 2.01 2.55 15.59
C MET A 137 3.44 1.99 15.43
N PRO A 138 4.04 1.30 16.44
CA PRO A 138 5.36 0.71 16.26
C PRO A 138 5.41 -0.37 15.19
N LEU A 139 4.36 -1.18 15.04
CA LEU A 139 4.28 -2.19 14.00
C LEU A 139 4.34 -1.55 12.61
N GLU A 140 3.50 -0.54 12.36
CA GLU A 140 3.41 0.13 11.06
C GLU A 140 4.72 0.83 10.68
N ILE A 141 5.33 1.57 11.61
CA ILE A 141 6.66 2.16 11.40
C ILE A 141 7.72 1.08 11.20
N GLY A 142 7.71 0.04 12.03
CA GLY A 142 8.70 -1.03 12.01
C GLY A 142 8.74 -1.78 10.69
N ILE A 143 7.59 -2.25 10.19
CA ILE A 143 7.53 -2.98 8.92
C ILE A 143 7.92 -2.08 7.74
N THR A 144 7.48 -0.82 7.74
CA THR A 144 7.79 0.16 6.70
C THR A 144 9.29 0.44 6.65
N LEU A 145 9.91 0.75 7.78
CA LEU A 145 11.35 1.02 7.85
C LEU A 145 12.19 -0.23 7.54
N ALA A 146 11.79 -1.41 8.03
CA ALA A 146 12.49 -2.65 7.72
C ALA A 146 12.48 -2.94 6.21
N ALA A 147 11.32 -2.81 5.56
CA ALA A 147 11.18 -2.99 4.13
C ALA A 147 11.95 -1.92 3.31
N PHE A 148 11.90 -0.67 3.74
CA PHE A 148 12.68 0.43 3.15
C PHE A 148 14.19 0.16 3.24
N LEU A 149 14.68 -0.26 4.40
CA LEU A 149 16.09 -0.61 4.59
C LEU A 149 16.49 -1.82 3.73
N PHE A 150 15.62 -2.82 3.62
CA PHE A 150 15.84 -3.95 2.72
C PHE A 150 15.97 -3.49 1.26
N TYR A 151 15.08 -2.62 0.79
CA TYR A 151 15.12 -2.05 -0.55
C TYR A 151 16.40 -1.25 -0.80
N THR A 152 16.75 -0.34 0.11
CA THR A 152 17.91 0.55 -0.05
C THR A 152 19.24 -0.20 0.02
N ARG A 153 19.34 -1.27 0.83
CA ARG A 153 20.53 -2.12 0.91
C ARG A 153 20.75 -2.97 -0.34
N ARG A 154 19.67 -3.31 -1.06
CA ARG A 154 19.73 -4.12 -2.28
C ARG A 154 19.84 -3.29 -3.56
N SER A 155 19.49 -2.04 -3.52
CA SER A 155 19.57 -1.13 -4.67
C SER A 155 20.71 -0.13 -4.53
N ARG A 156 21.20 0.39 -5.67
CA ARG A 156 22.26 1.40 -5.74
C ARG A 156 21.74 2.64 -6.48
N GLY A 157 22.26 3.80 -6.14
CA GLY A 157 21.89 5.08 -6.72
C GLY A 157 21.97 6.20 -5.70
N PRO A 158 21.61 7.44 -6.07
CA PRO A 158 21.63 8.58 -5.16
C PRO A 158 20.77 8.32 -3.92
N ALA A 159 21.18 8.85 -2.77
CA ALA A 159 20.48 8.64 -1.50
C ALA A 159 19.30 9.61 -1.31
N ALA A 160 19.29 10.75 -2.00
CA ALA A 160 18.30 11.81 -1.79
C ALA A 160 16.86 11.34 -2.05
N GLN A 161 16.62 10.64 -3.17
CA GLN A 161 15.28 10.21 -3.56
C GLN A 161 14.63 9.29 -2.53
N PRO A 162 15.25 8.16 -2.11
CA PRO A 162 14.64 7.30 -1.13
C PRO A 162 14.52 7.97 0.25
N LEU A 163 15.46 8.85 0.63
CA LEU A 163 15.34 9.59 1.88
C LEU A 163 14.17 10.57 1.86
N ILE A 164 13.95 11.28 0.76
CA ILE A 164 12.78 12.16 0.60
C ILE A 164 11.49 11.32 0.63
N LEU A 165 11.44 10.18 -0.09
CA LEU A 165 10.28 9.30 -0.09
C LEU A 165 9.92 8.84 1.32
N ILE A 166 10.88 8.31 2.08
CA ILE A 166 10.59 7.82 3.44
C ILE A 166 10.24 8.97 4.38
N SER A 167 10.87 10.13 4.25
CA SER A 167 10.53 11.30 5.06
C SER A 167 9.10 11.78 4.82
N VAL A 168 8.64 11.79 3.56
CA VAL A 168 7.27 12.17 3.21
C VAL A 168 6.27 11.12 3.71
N LEU A 169 6.58 9.82 3.57
CA LEU A 169 5.74 8.76 4.13
C LEU A 169 5.58 8.94 5.63
N LEU A 170 6.66 9.13 6.37
CA LEU A 170 6.61 9.34 7.83
C LEU A 170 5.87 10.62 8.20
N ALA A 171 6.06 11.72 7.46
CA ALA A 171 5.35 12.96 7.69
C ALA A 171 3.84 12.79 7.49
N PHE A 172 3.41 12.13 6.41
CA PHE A 172 2.00 11.84 6.16
C PHE A 172 1.42 10.91 7.23
N GLN A 173 2.20 9.93 7.71
CA GLN A 173 1.78 9.06 8.80
C GLN A 173 1.56 9.82 10.11
N LEU A 174 2.47 10.74 10.45
CA LEU A 174 2.31 11.58 11.64
C LEU A 174 1.08 12.49 11.51
N ILE A 175 0.85 13.07 10.34
CA ILE A 175 -0.37 13.84 10.06
C ILE A 175 -1.60 12.94 10.22
N ASN A 176 -1.59 11.75 9.66
CA ASN A 176 -2.71 10.79 9.76
C ASN A 176 -3.05 10.41 11.20
N TRP A 177 -2.06 10.32 12.09
CA TRP A 177 -2.28 9.93 13.47
C TRP A 177 -2.62 11.09 14.41
N PHE A 178 -2.05 12.29 14.18
CA PHE A 178 -2.04 13.36 15.16
C PHE A 178 -2.73 14.64 14.70
N ALA A 179 -3.04 14.79 13.42
CA ALA A 179 -3.83 15.92 12.96
C ALA A 179 -5.32 15.75 13.37
N PRO A 180 -6.06 16.85 13.51
CA PRO A 180 -7.49 16.77 13.74
C PRO A 180 -8.18 15.94 12.67
N HIS A 181 -8.97 14.95 13.09
CA HIS A 181 -9.75 14.15 12.16
C HIS A 181 -10.89 14.98 11.54
N PRO A 182 -11.28 14.66 10.29
CA PRO A 182 -12.44 15.30 9.67
C PRO A 182 -13.71 14.97 10.47
N VAL A 183 -14.68 15.90 10.47
CA VAL A 183 -15.96 15.72 11.17
C VAL A 183 -16.95 14.89 10.37
N GLU A 184 -16.76 14.80 9.06
CA GLU A 184 -17.62 14.01 8.16
C GLU A 184 -16.82 13.37 7.04
N ALA A 185 -17.30 12.22 6.56
CA ALA A 185 -16.79 11.58 5.36
C ALA A 185 -17.38 12.26 4.13
N GLY A 186 -16.53 12.77 3.24
CA GLY A 186 -17.00 13.47 2.04
C GLY A 186 -15.89 13.70 1.04
N PHE A 187 -16.23 14.41 -0.04
CA PHE A 187 -15.34 14.65 -1.18
C PHE A 187 -13.95 15.14 -0.79
N MET A 188 -13.86 16.07 0.17
CA MET A 188 -12.56 16.63 0.59
C MET A 188 -11.66 15.60 1.24
N LEU A 189 -12.21 14.75 2.12
CA LEU A 189 -11.46 13.65 2.73
C LEU A 189 -10.93 12.68 1.67
N TYR A 190 -11.81 12.27 0.74
CA TYR A 190 -11.44 11.33 -0.32
C TYR A 190 -10.40 11.92 -1.28
N ALA A 191 -10.57 13.19 -1.65
CA ALA A 191 -9.60 13.88 -2.50
C ALA A 191 -8.23 14.04 -1.82
N GLN A 192 -8.20 14.33 -0.52
CA GLN A 192 -6.95 14.41 0.26
C GLN A 192 -6.23 13.07 0.32
N ALA A 193 -6.97 11.96 0.53
CA ALA A 193 -6.39 10.62 0.53
C ALA A 193 -5.78 10.28 -0.84
N LEU A 194 -6.55 10.47 -1.92
CA LEU A 194 -6.06 10.23 -3.30
C LEU A 194 -4.87 11.12 -3.65
N PHE A 195 -4.86 12.37 -3.21
CA PHE A 195 -3.73 13.27 -3.41
C PHE A 195 -2.47 12.78 -2.66
N ALA A 196 -2.62 12.34 -1.41
CA ALA A 196 -1.51 11.78 -0.65
C ALA A 196 -0.93 10.53 -1.33
N PHE A 197 -1.79 9.63 -1.81
CA PHE A 197 -1.36 8.44 -2.57
C PHE A 197 -0.63 8.82 -3.86
N LEU A 198 -1.12 9.85 -4.58
CA LEU A 198 -0.47 10.36 -5.78
C LEU A 198 0.94 10.87 -5.48
N VAL A 199 1.10 11.71 -4.44
CA VAL A 199 2.39 12.28 -4.06
C VAL A 199 3.39 11.17 -3.72
N VAL A 200 3.03 10.21 -2.87
CA VAL A 200 3.96 9.12 -2.49
C VAL A 200 4.26 8.20 -3.67
N THR A 201 3.29 7.98 -4.56
CA THR A 201 3.49 7.19 -5.79
C THR A 201 4.48 7.88 -6.74
N LEU A 202 4.35 9.20 -6.97
CA LEU A 202 5.27 9.96 -7.80
C LEU A 202 6.69 9.98 -7.22
N LEU A 203 6.83 10.10 -5.90
CA LEU A 203 8.13 9.98 -5.22
C LEU A 203 8.72 8.58 -5.33
N ALA A 204 7.88 7.53 -5.31
CA ALA A 204 8.31 6.16 -5.52
C ALA A 204 8.73 5.90 -6.98
N VAL A 205 8.03 6.47 -7.96
CA VAL A 205 8.46 6.48 -9.37
C VAL A 205 9.83 7.15 -9.50
N TRP A 206 9.97 8.37 -8.99
CA TRP A 206 11.24 9.10 -9.01
C TRP A 206 12.38 8.32 -8.34
N THR A 207 12.10 7.68 -7.19
CA THR A 207 13.07 6.81 -6.50
C THR A 207 13.43 5.60 -7.37
N GLY A 208 12.45 4.90 -7.92
CA GLY A 208 12.66 3.70 -8.73
C GLY A 208 13.39 3.96 -10.04
N GLU A 209 13.21 5.13 -10.65
CA GLU A 209 13.92 5.52 -11.88
C GLU A 209 15.41 5.83 -11.63
N ASN A 210 15.77 6.24 -10.41
CA ASN A 210 17.12 6.63 -10.06
C ASN A 210 17.90 5.54 -9.29
N ARG A 211 17.32 4.34 -9.14
CA ARG A 211 17.96 3.21 -8.46
C ARG A 211 17.92 1.96 -9.32
N PHE A 212 19.00 1.18 -9.23
CA PHE A 212 19.19 -0.07 -9.96
C PHE A 212 19.67 -1.17 -9.01
N PHE A 213 19.39 -2.42 -9.36
CA PHE A 213 19.80 -3.59 -8.60
C PHE A 213 21.03 -4.22 -9.24
N MET A 214 22.05 -4.52 -8.44
CA MET A 214 23.20 -5.29 -8.92
C MET A 214 22.76 -6.74 -9.15
N GLN A 215 22.91 -7.24 -10.37
CA GLN A 215 22.75 -8.66 -10.63
C GLN A 215 23.84 -9.41 -9.85
N ARG A 216 23.45 -10.36 -9.01
CA ARG A 216 24.40 -11.31 -8.41
C ARG A 216 24.91 -12.23 -9.51
N GLY A 217 26.18 -12.05 -9.87
CA GLY A 217 26.93 -13.04 -10.63
C GLY A 217 26.75 -13.02 -12.14
N GLY A 218 27.65 -12.34 -12.78
CA GLY A 218 27.94 -12.36 -14.21
C GLY A 218 29.32 -11.79 -14.44
N LEU A 219 30.36 -12.39 -13.86
CA LEU A 219 31.69 -12.38 -14.46
C LEU A 219 31.61 -13.25 -15.72
N ALA A 220 31.34 -12.62 -16.84
CA ALA A 220 31.67 -13.11 -18.17
C ALA A 220 31.63 -11.92 -19.13
N ALA A 221 32.52 -10.98 -18.94
CA ALA A 221 33.04 -10.24 -20.07
C ALA A 221 34.14 -11.12 -20.67
N THR A 222 33.79 -12.02 -21.53
CA THR A 222 34.73 -12.54 -22.53
C THR A 222 34.67 -11.61 -23.71
N SER A 223 35.62 -10.71 -23.75
CA SER A 223 36.14 -10.13 -24.96
C SER A 223 36.60 -11.24 -25.88
N VAL A 224 36.10 -11.33 -27.08
CA VAL A 224 36.82 -11.65 -28.29
C VAL A 224 36.23 -10.78 -29.40
#